data_75baca81f9b9b1a5dfb78c3e63f554b6
#
_entry.id   75baca81f9b9b1a5dfb78c3e63f554b6
#
_cell.length_a   1.000
_cell.length_b   1.000
_cell.length_c   1.000
_cell.angle_alpha   90.00
_cell.angle_beta   90.00
_cell.angle_gamma   90.00
#
_symmetry.space_group_name_H-M   'P 1'
#
loop_
_entity.id
_entity.type
_entity.pdbx_description
1 polymer ?
#
loop_
_entity_poly.entity_id
_entity_poly.type
_entity_poly.pdbx_seq_one_letter_code
_entity_poly.pdbx_strand_id
1 'polypeptide(L)'
;MQPGQKVLDLCAAPGGKSFSAAFAMEDKGEIVSCDLHENKLKRIQEGAARLGLTSITTSAGDGRVFRPEWAERFDVVLVDAPCSGLGIIRKKPDIRYKKADDLFTLPVIQTALLDNAAKYVAPGGVLVYSTCTILPEENEQVTDAFLAEHSEFCREGFTLPEPVGETEGQLTLWPQSHGTDGFYICRMKRT
;
A
#
# COMPACT_ATOMS: atom_id res chain seq x y z
N MET A 1 13.43 -0.62 0.81
CA MET A 1 13.63 -0.89 -0.63
C MET A 1 15.08 -0.63 -0.96
N GLN A 2 15.61 -1.30 -2.01
CA GLN A 2 17.03 -1.21 -2.38
C GLN A 2 17.14 -1.02 -3.90
N PRO A 3 18.24 -0.39 -4.38
CA PRO A 3 18.50 -0.24 -5.82
C PRO A 3 18.44 -1.58 -6.57
N GLY A 4 17.80 -1.57 -7.74
CA GLY A 4 17.65 -2.74 -8.60
C GLY A 4 16.39 -3.58 -8.38
N GLN A 5 15.63 -3.34 -7.32
CA GLN A 5 14.38 -4.05 -7.05
C GLN A 5 13.28 -3.73 -8.06
N LYS A 6 12.34 -4.65 -8.19
CA LYS A 6 11.08 -4.47 -8.91
C LYS A 6 9.95 -4.26 -7.91
N VAL A 7 9.25 -3.14 -8.04
CA VAL A 7 8.19 -2.70 -7.13
C VAL A 7 6.88 -2.54 -7.90
N LEU A 8 5.79 -3.05 -7.34
CA LEU A 8 4.43 -2.76 -7.78
C LEU A 8 3.73 -1.92 -6.72
N ASP A 9 3.21 -0.75 -7.10
CA ASP A 9 2.30 0.06 -6.29
C ASP A 9 0.90 -0.08 -6.89
N LEU A 10 0.05 -0.88 -6.24
CA LEU A 10 -1.22 -1.37 -6.83
C LEU A 10 -2.36 -0.34 -6.77
N CYS A 11 -2.28 0.63 -5.85
CA CYS A 11 -3.25 1.72 -5.68
C CYS A 11 -2.52 3.06 -5.62
N ALA A 12 -1.71 3.35 -6.64
CA ALA A 12 -0.60 4.28 -6.57
C ALA A 12 -0.99 5.77 -6.49
N ALA A 13 -2.15 6.17 -7.05
CA ALA A 13 -2.47 7.59 -7.16
C ALA A 13 -2.68 8.28 -5.80
N PRO A 14 -2.06 9.45 -5.60
CA PRO A 14 -1.44 10.37 -6.55
C PRO A 14 0.07 10.15 -6.82
N GLY A 15 0.71 9.08 -6.32
CA GLY A 15 2.09 8.72 -6.62
C GLY A 15 3.08 8.87 -5.47
N GLY A 16 2.64 9.33 -4.31
CA GLY A 16 3.56 9.62 -3.20
C GLY A 16 4.41 8.42 -2.75
N LYS A 17 3.82 7.22 -2.66
CA LYS A 17 4.55 5.99 -2.29
C LYS A 17 5.48 5.52 -3.39
N SER A 18 5.04 5.60 -4.65
CA SER A 18 5.89 5.31 -5.82
C SER A 18 7.11 6.23 -5.88
N PHE A 19 6.94 7.54 -5.64
CA PHE A 19 8.07 8.47 -5.61
C PHE A 19 9.04 8.18 -4.45
N SER A 20 8.51 7.90 -3.26
CA SER A 20 9.32 7.51 -2.10
C SER A 20 10.11 6.22 -2.35
N ALA A 21 9.48 5.25 -3.04
CA ALA A 21 10.14 4.02 -3.48
C ALA A 21 11.30 4.32 -4.45
N ALA A 22 11.06 5.15 -5.47
CA ALA A 22 12.08 5.53 -6.44
C ALA A 22 13.29 6.23 -5.76
N PHE A 23 13.04 7.14 -4.82
CA PHE A 23 14.12 7.76 -4.05
C PHE A 23 14.90 6.76 -3.21
N ALA A 24 14.22 5.85 -2.50
CA ALA A 24 14.87 4.80 -1.71
C ALA A 24 15.70 3.84 -2.57
N MET A 25 15.31 3.65 -3.83
CA MET A 25 16.01 2.84 -4.82
C MET A 25 17.07 3.63 -5.63
N GLU A 26 17.33 4.88 -5.30
CA GLU A 26 18.22 5.77 -6.09
C GLU A 26 17.84 5.83 -7.58
N ASP A 27 16.55 5.76 -7.89
CA ASP A 27 15.97 5.66 -9.25
C ASP A 27 16.54 4.49 -10.08
N LYS A 28 17.03 3.42 -9.41
CA LYS A 28 17.58 2.21 -10.03
C LYS A 28 16.65 1.03 -9.80
N GLY A 29 16.12 0.45 -10.87
CA GLY A 29 15.18 -0.68 -10.83
C GLY A 29 13.92 -0.42 -11.65
N GLU A 30 12.81 -1.04 -11.26
CA GLU A 30 11.53 -0.90 -11.95
C GLU A 30 10.41 -0.64 -10.94
N ILE A 31 9.59 0.39 -11.17
CA ILE A 31 8.39 0.66 -10.38
C ILE A 31 7.20 0.73 -11.34
N VAL A 32 6.23 -0.17 -11.13
CA VAL A 32 4.94 -0.12 -11.83
C VAL A 32 3.91 0.50 -10.89
N SER A 33 3.43 1.70 -11.24
CA SER A 33 2.39 2.41 -10.50
C SER A 33 1.03 2.14 -11.15
N CYS A 34 0.19 1.33 -10.50
CA CYS A 34 -1.14 0.97 -10.98
C CYS A 34 -2.23 1.75 -10.24
N ASP A 35 -3.26 2.18 -10.95
CA ASP A 35 -4.49 2.73 -10.35
C ASP A 35 -5.70 2.38 -11.23
N LEU A 36 -6.86 2.21 -10.58
CA LEU A 36 -8.12 1.92 -11.26
C LEU A 36 -8.50 3.02 -12.27
N HIS A 37 -8.19 4.27 -11.95
CA HIS A 37 -8.60 5.44 -12.73
C HIS A 37 -7.45 5.99 -13.57
N GLU A 38 -7.52 5.79 -14.87
CA GLU A 38 -6.50 6.25 -15.82
C GLU A 38 -6.19 7.76 -15.71
N ASN A 39 -7.22 8.59 -15.48
CA ASN A 39 -7.05 10.02 -15.33
C ASN A 39 -6.18 10.44 -14.14
N LYS A 40 -6.05 9.57 -13.12
CA LYS A 40 -5.16 9.82 -11.97
C LYS A 40 -3.69 9.51 -12.28
N LEU A 41 -3.43 8.62 -13.24
CA LEU A 41 -2.07 8.23 -13.62
C LEU A 41 -1.26 9.40 -14.19
N LYS A 42 -1.94 10.34 -14.85
CA LYS A 42 -1.31 11.57 -15.37
C LYS A 42 -0.58 12.33 -14.25
N ARG A 43 -1.15 12.38 -13.05
CA ARG A 43 -0.50 13.05 -11.89
C ARG A 43 0.79 12.35 -11.48
N ILE A 44 0.84 11.02 -11.59
CA ILE A 44 2.05 10.23 -11.30
C ILE A 44 3.10 10.52 -12.35
N GLN A 45 2.74 10.51 -13.64
CA GLN A 45 3.65 10.81 -14.75
C GLN A 45 4.24 12.23 -14.65
N GLU A 46 3.39 13.23 -14.44
CA GLU A 46 3.82 14.62 -14.24
C GLU A 46 4.71 14.78 -13.00
N GLY A 47 4.37 14.07 -11.90
CA GLY A 47 5.16 14.06 -10.67
C GLY A 47 6.53 13.43 -10.89
N ALA A 48 6.60 12.27 -11.54
CA ALA A 48 7.85 11.58 -11.87
C ALA A 48 8.75 12.46 -12.78
N ALA A 49 8.18 13.02 -13.83
CA ALA A 49 8.91 13.93 -14.72
C ALA A 49 9.46 15.16 -13.98
N ARG A 50 8.66 15.79 -13.13
CA ARG A 50 9.07 16.96 -12.32
C ARG A 50 10.19 16.62 -11.34
N LEU A 51 10.22 15.38 -10.82
CA LEU A 51 11.22 14.90 -9.86
C LEU A 51 12.44 14.26 -10.56
N GLY A 52 12.44 14.16 -11.89
CA GLY A 52 13.50 13.54 -12.66
C GLY A 52 13.60 12.02 -12.48
N LEU A 53 12.50 11.36 -12.07
CA LEU A 53 12.45 9.92 -11.85
C LEU A 53 12.15 9.17 -13.16
N THR A 54 12.99 8.20 -13.50
CA THR A 54 12.92 7.42 -14.73
C THR A 54 12.50 5.97 -14.53
N SER A 55 12.59 5.45 -13.30
CA SER A 55 12.26 4.07 -12.95
C SER A 55 10.75 3.80 -12.87
N ILE A 56 9.90 4.84 -12.90
CA ILE A 56 8.46 4.72 -12.72
C ILE A 56 7.73 4.62 -14.06
N THR A 57 6.96 3.55 -14.21
CA THR A 57 5.96 3.37 -15.28
C THR A 57 4.56 3.35 -14.70
N THR A 58 3.54 3.70 -15.49
CA THR A 58 2.16 3.71 -15.03
C THR A 58 1.30 2.71 -15.80
N SER A 59 0.33 2.09 -15.13
CA SER A 59 -0.59 1.11 -15.72
C SER A 59 -1.99 1.31 -15.18
N ALA A 60 -2.98 1.50 -16.06
CA ALA A 60 -4.38 1.57 -15.67
C ALA A 60 -4.97 0.16 -15.47
N GLY A 61 -5.76 -0.01 -14.42
CA GLY A 61 -6.52 -1.24 -14.22
C GLY A 61 -7.01 -1.46 -12.81
N ASP A 62 -7.96 -2.38 -12.70
CA ASP A 62 -8.50 -2.81 -11.41
C ASP A 62 -7.48 -3.74 -10.72
N GLY A 63 -6.99 -3.32 -9.56
CA GLY A 63 -6.04 -4.10 -8.76
C GLY A 63 -6.60 -5.43 -8.24
N ARG A 64 -7.91 -5.66 -8.33
CA ARG A 64 -8.57 -6.91 -7.97
C ARG A 64 -8.54 -7.94 -9.10
N VAL A 65 -8.23 -7.51 -10.32
CA VAL A 65 -8.19 -8.39 -11.50
C VAL A 65 -6.78 -8.89 -11.71
N PHE A 66 -6.61 -10.22 -11.74
CA PHE A 66 -5.31 -10.85 -11.91
C PHE A 66 -4.74 -10.59 -13.30
N ARG A 67 -3.46 -10.25 -13.34
CA ARG A 67 -2.66 -10.06 -14.55
C ARG A 67 -1.53 -11.10 -14.59
N PRO A 68 -1.63 -12.11 -15.47
CA PRO A 68 -0.65 -13.20 -15.52
C PRO A 68 0.78 -12.73 -15.74
N GLU A 69 0.98 -11.66 -16.49
CA GLU A 69 2.30 -11.07 -16.79
C GLU A 69 3.00 -10.48 -15.56
N TRP A 70 2.30 -10.33 -14.44
CA TRP A 70 2.81 -9.83 -13.18
C TRP A 70 3.02 -10.92 -12.13
N ALA A 71 2.62 -12.17 -12.42
CA ALA A 71 2.72 -13.26 -11.46
C ALA A 71 4.16 -13.45 -10.96
N GLU A 72 4.33 -13.44 -9.64
CA GLU A 72 5.60 -13.65 -8.92
C GLU A 72 6.78 -12.79 -9.41
N ARG A 73 6.48 -11.60 -9.92
CA ARG A 73 7.46 -10.75 -10.60
C ARG A 73 8.14 -9.72 -9.70
N PHE A 74 7.49 -9.29 -8.63
CA PHE A 74 7.91 -8.13 -7.86
C PHE A 74 8.54 -8.49 -6.53
N ASP A 75 9.69 -7.87 -6.22
CA ASP A 75 10.36 -7.99 -4.93
C ASP A 75 9.55 -7.32 -3.81
N VAL A 76 8.83 -6.25 -4.16
CA VAL A 76 7.95 -5.52 -3.23
C VAL A 76 6.64 -5.18 -3.92
N VAL A 77 5.53 -5.51 -3.27
CA VAL A 77 4.19 -5.08 -3.68
C VAL A 77 3.59 -4.20 -2.59
N LEU A 78 3.14 -2.99 -2.98
CA LEU A 78 2.49 -2.02 -2.11
C LEU A 78 0.99 -2.01 -2.41
N VAL A 79 0.19 -2.09 -1.36
CA VAL A 79 -1.28 -1.93 -1.39
C VAL A 79 -1.65 -0.82 -0.42
N ASP A 80 -1.59 0.45 -0.88
CA ASP A 80 -2.17 1.58 -0.15
C ASP A 80 -3.66 1.62 -0.45
N ALA A 81 -4.40 0.81 0.31
CA ALA A 81 -5.76 0.45 -0.05
C ALA A 81 -6.74 1.64 0.03
N PRO A 82 -7.75 1.69 -0.87
CA PRO A 82 -8.86 2.61 -0.69
C PRO A 82 -9.54 2.31 0.64
N CYS A 83 -9.74 3.34 1.47
CA CYS A 83 -10.24 3.19 2.83
C CYS A 83 -11.20 4.32 3.21
N SER A 84 -11.82 4.22 4.38
CA SER A 84 -12.70 5.26 4.93
C SER A 84 -11.99 6.61 5.10
N GLY A 85 -10.69 6.60 5.39
CA GLY A 85 -9.90 7.80 5.62
C GLY A 85 -10.10 8.42 7.01
N LEU A 86 -10.70 7.69 7.96
CA LEU A 86 -11.01 8.23 9.30
C LEU A 86 -9.77 8.65 10.09
N GLY A 87 -8.58 8.16 9.71
CA GLY A 87 -7.32 8.57 10.31
C GLY A 87 -6.87 9.99 9.92
N ILE A 88 -7.40 10.54 8.82
CA ILE A 88 -6.98 11.85 8.28
C ILE A 88 -8.07 12.92 8.37
N ILE A 89 -9.06 12.77 9.25
CA ILE A 89 -10.15 13.72 9.45
C ILE A 89 -9.62 15.13 9.75
N ARG A 90 -8.49 15.23 10.45
CA ARG A 90 -7.82 16.51 10.73
C ARG A 90 -7.46 17.29 9.46
N LYS A 91 -7.06 16.58 8.40
CA LYS A 91 -6.71 17.18 7.10
C LYS A 91 -7.90 17.29 6.16
N LYS A 92 -8.85 16.38 6.29
CA LYS A 92 -10.05 16.27 5.43
C LYS A 92 -11.31 16.12 6.30
N PRO A 93 -11.80 17.22 6.91
CA PRO A 93 -12.92 17.17 7.84
C PRO A 93 -14.23 16.67 7.22
N ASP A 94 -14.38 16.76 5.89
CA ASP A 94 -15.55 16.27 5.16
C ASP A 94 -15.75 14.74 5.28
N ILE A 95 -14.69 14.00 5.63
CA ILE A 95 -14.76 12.55 5.83
C ILE A 95 -15.79 12.19 6.91
N ARG A 96 -15.98 13.02 7.94
CA ARG A 96 -16.98 12.79 9.00
C ARG A 96 -18.43 12.69 8.50
N TYR A 97 -18.71 13.16 7.30
CA TYR A 97 -20.04 13.16 6.69
C TYR A 97 -20.25 12.00 5.70
N LYS A 98 -19.25 11.10 5.55
CA LYS A 98 -19.43 9.87 4.75
C LYS A 98 -20.57 9.02 5.33
N LYS A 99 -21.32 8.38 4.45
CA LYS A 99 -22.38 7.46 4.88
C LYS A 99 -21.76 6.19 5.48
N ALA A 100 -22.38 5.68 6.55
CA ALA A 100 -21.92 4.46 7.20
C ALA A 100 -21.93 3.24 6.27
N ASP A 101 -22.89 3.17 5.35
CA ASP A 101 -23.01 2.06 4.39
C ASP A 101 -21.77 1.91 3.49
N ASP A 102 -21.09 3.03 3.17
CA ASP A 102 -19.87 2.99 2.39
C ASP A 102 -18.72 2.27 3.13
N LEU A 103 -18.76 2.21 4.46
CA LEU A 103 -17.72 1.59 5.28
C LEU A 103 -17.75 0.06 5.21
N PHE A 104 -18.93 -0.55 5.07
CA PHE A 104 -19.07 -2.02 5.04
C PHE A 104 -18.55 -2.67 3.75
N THR A 105 -18.45 -1.91 2.67
CA THR A 105 -17.96 -2.41 1.38
C THR A 105 -16.44 -2.39 1.25
N LEU A 106 -15.78 -1.52 2.03
CA LEU A 106 -14.32 -1.31 1.94
C LEU A 106 -13.50 -2.54 2.34
N PRO A 107 -13.79 -3.26 3.44
CA PRO A 107 -13.03 -4.46 3.79
C PRO A 107 -13.08 -5.54 2.70
N VAL A 108 -14.21 -5.71 2.02
CA VAL A 108 -14.35 -6.67 0.91
C VAL A 108 -13.44 -6.30 -0.27
N ILE A 109 -13.36 -5.00 -0.61
CA ILE A 109 -12.48 -4.50 -1.66
C ILE A 109 -11.01 -4.66 -1.25
N GLN A 110 -10.69 -4.36 0.00
CA GLN A 110 -9.35 -4.43 0.56
C GLN A 110 -8.82 -5.87 0.59
N THR A 111 -9.64 -6.83 1.01
CA THR A 111 -9.33 -8.26 0.96
C THR A 111 -9.04 -8.71 -0.47
N ALA A 112 -9.93 -8.40 -1.41
CA ALA A 112 -9.76 -8.77 -2.81
C ALA A 112 -8.49 -8.16 -3.45
N LEU A 113 -8.12 -6.93 -3.06
CA LEU A 113 -6.87 -6.30 -3.49
C LEU A 113 -5.66 -7.03 -2.91
N LEU A 114 -5.69 -7.37 -1.64
CA LEU A 114 -4.59 -8.03 -0.93
C LEU A 114 -4.36 -9.45 -1.47
N ASP A 115 -5.43 -10.24 -1.66
CA ASP A 115 -5.38 -11.58 -2.25
C ASP A 115 -4.82 -11.59 -3.67
N ASN A 116 -5.16 -10.58 -4.46
CA ASN A 116 -4.61 -10.47 -5.79
C ASN A 116 -3.16 -9.99 -5.79
N ALA A 117 -2.82 -9.04 -4.91
CA ALA A 117 -1.46 -8.53 -4.74
C ALA A 117 -0.47 -9.63 -4.33
N ALA A 118 -0.90 -10.57 -3.48
CA ALA A 118 -0.09 -11.71 -3.04
C ALA A 118 0.47 -12.53 -4.20
N LYS A 119 -0.31 -12.69 -5.27
CA LYS A 119 0.08 -13.46 -6.48
C LYS A 119 1.21 -12.81 -7.27
N TYR A 120 1.46 -11.53 -7.04
CA TYR A 120 2.50 -10.75 -7.73
C TYR A 120 3.82 -10.69 -6.99
N VAL A 121 3.82 -11.04 -5.70
CA VAL A 121 5.02 -11.05 -4.86
C VAL A 121 5.91 -12.23 -5.28
N ALA A 122 7.16 -11.97 -5.60
CA ALA A 122 8.15 -13.02 -5.87
C ALA A 122 8.43 -13.85 -4.61
N PRO A 123 8.85 -15.12 -4.73
CA PRO A 123 9.35 -15.89 -3.58
C PRO A 123 10.44 -15.10 -2.84
N GLY A 124 10.32 -14.99 -1.51
CA GLY A 124 11.19 -14.15 -0.71
C GLY A 124 10.92 -12.64 -0.81
N GLY A 125 9.90 -12.22 -1.55
CA GLY A 125 9.48 -10.83 -1.67
C GLY A 125 8.65 -10.33 -0.47
N VAL A 126 8.25 -9.08 -0.53
CA VAL A 126 7.53 -8.39 0.55
C VAL A 126 6.23 -7.80 0.03
N LEU A 127 5.15 -8.02 0.79
CA LEU A 127 3.85 -7.39 0.61
C LEU A 127 3.64 -6.36 1.72
N VAL A 128 3.32 -5.12 1.35
CA VAL A 128 3.01 -4.06 2.32
C VAL A 128 1.58 -3.60 2.11
N TYR A 129 0.77 -3.76 3.13
CA TYR A 129 -0.60 -3.23 3.18
C TYR A 129 -0.63 -1.96 4.03
N SER A 130 -1.33 -0.93 3.59
CA SER A 130 -1.51 0.29 4.35
C SER A 130 -2.85 0.96 4.09
N THR A 131 -3.33 1.71 5.09
CA THR A 131 -4.55 2.52 5.01
C THR A 131 -4.36 3.83 5.77
N CYS A 132 -5.14 4.85 5.41
CA CYS A 132 -5.23 6.10 6.18
C CYS A 132 -6.47 6.10 7.09
N THR A 133 -6.84 4.95 7.64
CA THR A 133 -7.93 4.80 8.63
C THR A 133 -7.42 4.22 9.94
N ILE A 134 -8.24 4.31 10.97
CA ILE A 134 -7.98 3.74 12.31
C ILE A 134 -8.98 2.64 12.65
N LEU A 135 -9.80 2.21 11.67
CA LEU A 135 -10.80 1.16 11.89
C LEU A 135 -10.16 -0.22 11.83
N PRO A 136 -10.27 -1.05 12.89
CA PRO A 136 -9.74 -2.42 12.88
C PRO A 136 -10.32 -3.27 11.75
N GLU A 137 -11.57 -3.02 11.35
CA GLU A 137 -12.27 -3.73 10.27
C GLU A 137 -11.59 -3.55 8.89
N GLU A 138 -10.92 -2.41 8.69
CA GLU A 138 -10.17 -2.11 7.47
C GLU A 138 -8.66 -2.40 7.61
N ASN A 139 -8.18 -2.68 8.81
CA ASN A 139 -6.78 -2.81 9.19
C ASN A 139 -6.44 -4.24 9.62
N GLU A 140 -6.37 -4.46 10.93
CA GLU A 140 -5.93 -5.73 11.52
C GLU A 140 -6.81 -6.89 11.08
N GLN A 141 -8.13 -6.71 11.00
CA GLN A 141 -9.04 -7.79 10.61
C GLN A 141 -8.82 -8.24 9.16
N VAL A 142 -8.49 -7.30 8.25
CA VAL A 142 -8.16 -7.64 6.84
C VAL A 142 -6.85 -8.42 6.78
N THR A 143 -5.81 -7.93 7.46
CA THR A 143 -4.48 -8.57 7.39
C THR A 143 -4.40 -9.87 8.18
N ASP A 144 -5.16 -10.03 9.27
CA ASP A 144 -5.24 -11.26 10.05
C ASP A 144 -5.98 -12.36 9.25
N ALA A 145 -7.10 -12.00 8.60
CA ALA A 145 -7.83 -12.90 7.72
C ALA A 145 -6.95 -13.36 6.54
N PHE A 146 -6.24 -12.42 5.91
CA PHE A 146 -5.30 -12.73 4.84
C PHE A 146 -4.23 -13.73 5.29
N LEU A 147 -3.57 -13.50 6.41
CA LEU A 147 -2.51 -14.38 6.91
C LEU A 147 -3.03 -15.76 7.35
N ALA A 148 -4.29 -15.86 7.74
CA ALA A 148 -4.92 -17.15 8.04
C ALA A 148 -5.15 -18.01 6.78
N GLU A 149 -5.38 -17.36 5.62
CA GLU A 149 -5.64 -18.05 4.35
C GLU A 149 -4.37 -18.24 3.50
N HIS A 150 -3.33 -17.42 3.71
CA HIS A 150 -2.07 -17.40 2.95
C HIS A 150 -0.88 -17.83 3.82
N SER A 151 -0.74 -19.14 4.06
CA SER A 151 0.30 -19.72 4.93
C SER A 151 1.74 -19.49 4.43
N GLU A 152 1.90 -19.10 3.16
CA GLU A 152 3.18 -18.71 2.55
C GLU A 152 3.61 -17.29 2.93
N PHE A 153 2.79 -16.53 3.66
CA PHE A 153 3.13 -15.21 4.18
C PHE A 153 3.20 -15.21 5.71
N CYS A 154 4.13 -14.43 6.24
CA CYS A 154 4.22 -14.15 7.67
C CYS A 154 4.50 -12.64 7.89
N ARG A 155 4.12 -12.11 9.06
CA ARG A 155 4.51 -10.74 9.44
C ARG A 155 6.03 -10.65 9.55
N GLU A 156 6.57 -9.56 9.03
CA GLU A 156 8.00 -9.25 9.12
C GLU A 156 8.19 -7.89 9.80
N GLY A 157 8.88 -7.89 10.94
CA GLY A 157 9.16 -6.68 11.71
C GLY A 157 9.85 -5.59 10.89
N PHE A 158 9.63 -4.35 11.27
CA PHE A 158 10.28 -3.17 10.67
C PHE A 158 10.47 -2.08 11.72
N THR A 159 11.40 -1.18 11.44
CA THR A 159 11.72 -0.06 12.32
C THR A 159 11.25 1.25 11.69
N LEU A 160 10.58 2.07 12.46
CA LEU A 160 10.24 3.45 12.14
C LEU A 160 11.11 4.42 12.98
N PRO A 161 11.21 5.69 12.56
CA PRO A 161 11.88 6.70 13.37
C PRO A 161 11.27 6.82 14.76
N GLU A 162 12.09 7.25 15.73
CA GLU A 162 11.61 7.60 17.07
C GLU A 162 10.47 8.65 17.01
N PRO A 163 9.45 8.56 17.87
CA PRO A 163 9.37 7.70 19.06
C PRO A 163 8.75 6.31 18.84
N VAL A 164 8.51 5.87 17.61
CA VAL A 164 7.83 4.59 17.31
C VAL A 164 8.76 3.40 17.50
N GLY A 165 9.97 3.44 16.90
CA GLY A 165 10.97 2.37 17.03
C GLY A 165 10.60 1.08 16.27
N GLU A 166 10.91 -0.07 16.88
CA GLU A 166 10.71 -1.40 16.31
C GLU A 166 9.26 -1.87 16.40
N THR A 167 8.80 -2.62 15.38
CA THR A 167 7.46 -3.20 15.30
C THR A 167 7.54 -4.69 15.00
N GLU A 168 6.51 -5.44 15.36
CA GLU A 168 6.37 -6.88 15.05
C GLU A 168 5.76 -7.14 13.65
N GLY A 169 5.81 -6.16 12.74
CA GLY A 169 5.33 -6.30 11.37
C GLY A 169 3.99 -5.62 11.11
N GLN A 170 3.32 -5.09 12.13
CA GLN A 170 2.14 -4.24 11.96
C GLN A 170 2.12 -3.11 13.00
N LEU A 171 1.46 -2.02 12.64
CA LEU A 171 1.32 -0.86 13.52
C LEU A 171 0.16 0.01 13.09
N THR A 172 -0.64 0.46 14.06
CA THR A 172 -1.58 1.59 13.90
C THR A 172 -0.97 2.84 14.53
N LEU A 173 -0.71 3.85 13.71
CA LEU A 173 -0.34 5.18 14.18
C LEU A 173 -1.60 5.93 14.63
N TRP A 174 -1.55 6.46 15.85
CA TRP A 174 -2.64 7.21 16.47
C TRP A 174 -2.26 8.69 16.60
N PRO A 175 -3.13 9.62 16.16
CA PRO A 175 -2.82 11.06 16.22
C PRO A 175 -2.45 11.56 17.62
N GLN A 176 -3.15 11.07 18.64
CA GLN A 176 -2.93 11.47 20.04
C GLN A 176 -1.65 10.92 20.65
N SER A 177 -1.16 9.78 20.16
CA SER A 177 0.03 9.10 20.71
C SER A 177 1.30 9.38 19.94
N HIS A 178 1.18 9.52 18.61
CA HIS A 178 2.33 9.60 17.71
C HIS A 178 2.50 10.98 17.05
N GLY A 179 1.56 11.91 17.28
CA GLY A 179 1.60 13.26 16.68
C GLY A 179 1.44 13.30 15.15
N THR A 180 1.09 12.17 14.53
CA THR A 180 0.89 12.01 13.09
C THR A 180 -0.61 11.96 12.74
N ASP A 181 -0.93 11.72 11.47
CA ASP A 181 -2.29 11.26 11.11
C ASP A 181 -2.47 9.81 11.54
N GLY A 182 -3.72 9.36 11.66
CA GLY A 182 -4.06 7.96 11.84
C GLY A 182 -3.71 7.18 10.58
N PHE A 183 -2.91 6.12 10.73
CA PHE A 183 -2.42 5.32 9.61
C PHE A 183 -2.11 3.90 10.07
N TYR A 184 -2.45 2.92 9.26
CA TYR A 184 -2.11 1.53 9.50
C TYR A 184 -1.09 1.05 8.49
N ILE A 185 -0.16 0.21 8.94
CA ILE A 185 0.85 -0.46 8.12
C ILE A 185 0.97 -1.91 8.59
N CYS A 186 0.94 -2.84 7.64
CA CYS A 186 1.32 -4.23 7.84
C CYS A 186 2.32 -4.65 6.78
N ARG A 187 3.47 -5.16 7.21
CA ARG A 187 4.52 -5.71 6.34
C ARG A 187 4.54 -7.23 6.47
N MET A 188 4.45 -7.91 5.34
CA MET A 188 4.39 -9.35 5.25
C MET A 188 5.47 -9.86 4.30
N LYS A 189 6.15 -10.92 4.71
CA LYS A 189 7.19 -11.61 3.92
C LYS A 189 6.60 -12.86 3.30
N ARG A 190 6.81 -13.05 2.00
CA ARG A 190 6.55 -14.34 1.35
C ARG A 190 7.73 -15.28 1.62
N THR A 191 7.47 -16.43 2.21
CA THR A 191 8.46 -17.48 2.55
C THR A 191 8.66 -18.44 1.39
#